data_779d7a094ff7ad2254d8afb2484faa23
#
_entry.id   779d7a094ff7ad2254d8afb2484faa23
#
_cell.length_a   1.000
_cell.length_b   1.000
_cell.length_c   1.000
_cell.angle_alpha   90.00
_cell.angle_beta   90.00
_cell.angle_gamma   90.00
#
_symmetry.space_group_name_H-M   'P 1'
#
loop_
_entity.id
_entity.type
_entity.pdbx_description
1 polymer ?
#
loop_
_entity_poly.entity_id
_entity_poly.type
_entity_poly.pdbx_seq_one_letter_code
_entity_poly.pdbx_strand_id
1 'polypeptide(L)'
;MKLSNLYTKAKEEGKTVLSFEVFPPKKTSGIETVYKALDELAKMNPAYISVTYGAGGTEANNTAIIAEKVKLLGVEPLAHLTCVNNDRVSVEKELDEFKSKGIENILALRGDIVPGVEPKKDFLHASDLCSYIKARGDFELAGACYPEVHMEAKDMVEDI
;
A
#
# COMPACT_ATOMS: atom_id res chain seq x y z
N MET A 1 -12.76 6.19 3.25
CA MET A 1 -13.74 5.58 2.28
C MET A 1 -13.05 4.41 1.59
N LYS A 2 -13.74 3.28 1.41
CA LYS A 2 -13.20 2.14 0.66
C LYS A 2 -13.05 2.48 -0.83
N LEU A 3 -11.95 2.07 -1.47
CA LEU A 3 -11.68 2.37 -2.87
C LEU A 3 -12.71 1.76 -3.82
N SER A 4 -13.27 0.58 -3.51
CA SER A 4 -14.36 -0.02 -4.29
C SER A 4 -15.56 0.91 -4.43
N ASN A 5 -15.94 1.60 -3.34
CA ASN A 5 -17.03 2.57 -3.38
C ASN A 5 -16.68 3.80 -4.22
N LEU A 6 -15.42 4.22 -4.17
CA LEU A 6 -14.91 5.34 -4.95
C LEU A 6 -14.97 5.03 -6.45
N TYR A 7 -14.50 3.85 -6.86
CA TYR A 7 -14.57 3.41 -8.26
C TYR A 7 -16.02 3.23 -8.74
N THR A 8 -16.88 2.66 -7.91
CA THR A 8 -18.32 2.53 -8.23
C THR A 8 -18.95 3.89 -8.50
N LYS A 9 -18.74 4.85 -7.60
CA LYS A 9 -19.24 6.21 -7.75
C LYS A 9 -18.71 6.90 -9.01
N ALA A 10 -17.40 6.81 -9.25
CA ALA A 10 -16.79 7.40 -10.45
C ALA A 10 -17.39 6.81 -11.74
N LYS A 11 -17.62 5.49 -11.77
CA LYS A 11 -18.27 4.79 -12.90
C LYS A 11 -19.70 5.28 -13.12
N GLU A 12 -20.50 5.41 -12.06
CA GLU A 12 -21.88 5.90 -12.13
C GLU A 12 -21.95 7.35 -12.64
N GLU A 13 -20.96 8.18 -12.25
CA GLU A 13 -20.87 9.57 -12.66
C GLU A 13 -20.16 9.77 -14.02
N GLY A 14 -19.67 8.70 -14.65
CA GLY A 14 -18.92 8.78 -15.92
C GLY A 14 -17.58 9.53 -15.79
N LYS A 15 -16.98 9.51 -14.59
CA LYS A 15 -15.73 10.23 -14.28
C LYS A 15 -14.51 9.33 -14.32
N THR A 16 -13.38 9.91 -14.74
CA THR A 16 -12.07 9.27 -14.63
C THR A 16 -11.54 9.40 -13.21
N VAL A 17 -10.97 8.32 -12.67
CA VAL A 17 -10.30 8.31 -11.38
C VAL A 17 -8.84 8.77 -11.57
N LEU A 18 -8.47 9.89 -10.96
CA LEU A 18 -7.09 10.35 -10.87
C LEU A 18 -6.49 9.88 -9.55
N SER A 19 -5.31 9.31 -9.60
CA SER A 19 -4.55 8.95 -8.40
C SER A 19 -3.07 9.28 -8.57
N PHE A 20 -2.38 9.38 -7.46
CA PHE A 20 -0.92 9.55 -7.41
C PHE A 20 -0.31 8.48 -6.53
N GLU A 21 0.99 8.24 -6.72
CA GLU A 21 1.79 7.40 -5.85
C GLU A 21 2.97 8.21 -5.30
N VAL A 22 3.23 8.06 -4.00
CA VAL A 22 4.34 8.71 -3.31
C VAL A 22 5.21 7.69 -2.59
N PHE A 23 6.48 8.01 -2.51
CA PHE A 23 7.51 7.15 -1.92
C PHE A 23 7.98 7.73 -0.59
N PRO A 24 7.96 6.93 0.51
CA PRO A 24 8.61 7.34 1.73
C PRO A 24 10.09 7.66 1.50
N PRO A 25 10.62 8.71 2.12
CA PRO A 25 12.03 9.05 1.97
C PRO A 25 12.91 8.00 2.65
N LYS A 26 14.09 7.74 2.08
CA LYS A 26 15.06 6.80 2.66
C LYS A 26 15.56 7.22 4.05
N LYS A 27 15.54 8.51 4.35
CA LYS A 27 15.91 9.07 5.66
C LYS A 27 14.76 9.91 6.21
N THR A 28 14.52 9.82 7.49
CA THR A 28 13.46 10.57 8.20
C THR A 28 13.55 12.10 7.96
N SER A 29 14.76 12.64 7.78
CA SER A 29 14.96 14.07 7.45
C SER A 29 14.33 14.51 6.11
N GLY A 30 13.95 13.57 5.24
CA GLY A 30 13.30 13.87 3.95
C GLY A 30 11.78 13.98 4.01
N ILE A 31 11.15 13.70 5.15
CA ILE A 31 9.69 13.61 5.26
C ILE A 31 8.98 14.93 4.94
N GLU A 32 9.58 16.06 5.29
CA GLU A 32 9.06 17.39 4.99
C GLU A 32 8.92 17.66 3.48
N THR A 33 9.82 17.09 2.67
CA THR A 33 9.74 17.21 1.22
C THR A 33 8.53 16.44 0.68
N VAL A 34 8.27 15.25 1.24
CA VAL A 34 7.08 14.46 0.89
C VAL A 34 5.80 15.19 1.30
N TYR A 35 5.77 15.79 2.50
CA TYR A 35 4.61 16.54 2.96
C TYR A 35 4.29 17.75 2.06
N LYS A 36 5.30 18.51 1.65
CA LYS A 36 5.12 19.60 0.69
C LYS A 36 4.57 19.12 -0.66
N ALA A 37 5.07 17.99 -1.15
CA ALA A 37 4.55 17.38 -2.38
C ALA A 37 3.08 16.96 -2.21
N LEU A 38 2.71 16.34 -1.08
CA LEU A 38 1.34 15.96 -0.79
C LEU A 38 0.40 17.17 -0.72
N ASP A 39 0.84 18.29 -0.12
CA ASP A 39 0.06 19.53 -0.05
C ASP A 39 -0.25 20.08 -1.46
N GLU A 40 0.67 19.94 -2.42
CA GLU A 40 0.44 20.34 -3.82
C GLU A 40 -0.41 19.32 -4.59
N LEU A 41 -0.15 18.02 -4.41
CA LEU A 41 -0.91 16.96 -5.08
C LEU A 41 -2.38 16.96 -4.64
N ALA A 42 -2.66 17.20 -3.36
CA ALA A 42 -4.02 17.27 -2.85
C ALA A 42 -4.88 18.36 -3.51
N LYS A 43 -4.27 19.48 -3.93
CA LYS A 43 -4.97 20.57 -4.65
C LYS A 43 -5.50 20.13 -6.03
N MET A 44 -4.97 19.05 -6.59
CA MET A 44 -5.42 18.47 -7.85
C MET A 44 -6.67 17.59 -7.68
N ASN A 45 -7.18 17.45 -6.45
CA ASN A 45 -8.34 16.65 -6.08
C ASN A 45 -8.24 15.19 -6.58
N PRO A 46 -7.13 14.48 -6.31
CA PRO A 46 -7.05 13.07 -6.65
C PRO A 46 -8.07 12.27 -5.85
N ALA A 47 -8.53 11.16 -6.40
CA ALA A 47 -9.45 10.27 -5.75
C ALA A 47 -8.78 9.54 -4.57
N TYR A 48 -7.53 9.16 -4.75
CA TYR A 48 -6.68 8.60 -3.70
C TYR A 48 -5.20 8.87 -3.99
N ILE A 49 -4.36 8.71 -2.97
CA ILE A 49 -2.90 8.70 -3.11
C ILE A 49 -2.37 7.41 -2.48
N SER A 50 -1.63 6.61 -3.27
CA SER A 50 -0.94 5.44 -2.76
C SER A 50 0.41 5.83 -2.14
N VAL A 51 0.76 5.13 -1.06
CA VAL A 51 2.01 5.32 -0.33
C VAL A 51 2.76 4.01 -0.33
N THR A 52 3.92 3.98 -0.98
CA THR A 52 4.70 2.75 -1.10
C THR A 52 5.24 2.29 0.26
N TYR A 53 5.46 0.98 0.39
CA TYR A 53 6.12 0.41 1.56
C TYR A 53 7.62 0.65 1.47
N GLY A 54 8.24 1.17 2.54
CA GLY A 54 9.67 1.42 2.55
C GLY A 54 10.46 0.14 2.26
N ALA A 55 11.38 0.20 1.28
CA ALA A 55 12.26 -0.93 0.97
C ALA A 55 13.09 -1.29 2.21
N GLY A 56 13.24 -2.60 2.48
CA GLY A 56 13.97 -3.13 3.64
C GLY A 56 15.34 -2.46 3.79
N GLY A 57 15.59 -1.90 4.98
CA GLY A 57 16.81 -1.13 5.30
C GLY A 57 16.57 0.36 5.56
N THR A 58 15.35 0.87 5.48
CA THR A 58 15.00 2.18 6.03
C THR A 58 14.82 2.08 7.54
N GLU A 59 15.41 3.03 8.30
CA GLU A 59 15.38 3.05 9.78
C GLU A 59 13.97 3.19 10.38
N ALA A 60 12.98 3.56 9.57
CA ALA A 60 11.58 3.63 9.97
C ALA A 60 10.66 3.40 8.76
N ASN A 61 9.63 2.58 8.95
CA ASN A 61 8.54 2.49 7.99
C ASN A 61 7.65 3.72 8.15
N ASN A 62 7.79 4.69 7.25
CA ASN A 62 7.03 5.93 7.27
C ASN A 62 5.70 5.83 6.50
N THR A 63 5.34 4.64 6.00
CA THR A 63 4.13 4.44 5.17
C THR A 63 2.87 4.88 5.92
N ALA A 64 2.68 4.41 7.15
CA ALA A 64 1.51 4.75 7.96
C ALA A 64 1.41 6.25 8.27
N ILE A 65 2.54 6.90 8.58
CA ILE A 65 2.60 8.33 8.91
C ILE A 65 2.27 9.19 7.68
N ILE A 66 2.81 8.82 6.51
CA ILE A 66 2.54 9.52 5.26
C ILE A 66 1.10 9.29 4.81
N ALA A 67 0.58 8.06 4.93
CA ALA A 67 -0.82 7.75 4.63
C ALA A 67 -1.80 8.50 5.55
N GLU A 68 -1.45 8.68 6.83
CA GLU A 68 -2.20 9.54 7.75
C GLU A 68 -2.21 11.01 7.27
N LYS A 69 -1.06 11.54 6.83
CA LYS A 69 -0.99 12.89 6.26
C LYS A 69 -1.89 13.03 5.03
N VAL A 70 -1.91 12.03 4.12
CA VAL A 70 -2.82 11.99 2.96
C VAL A 70 -4.28 12.11 3.43
N LYS A 71 -4.66 11.32 4.44
CA LYS A 71 -6.01 11.32 4.98
C LYS A 71 -6.38 12.68 5.62
N LEU A 72 -5.47 13.29 6.35
CA LEU A 72 -5.67 14.62 6.94
C LEU A 72 -5.85 15.74 5.89
N LEU A 73 -5.33 15.54 4.68
CA LEU A 73 -5.56 16.42 3.53
C LEU A 73 -6.92 16.20 2.84
N GLY A 74 -7.74 15.26 3.34
CA GLY A 74 -9.06 14.96 2.78
C GLY A 74 -9.02 14.03 1.57
N VAL A 75 -7.87 13.40 1.29
CA VAL A 75 -7.68 12.42 0.22
C VAL A 75 -7.65 11.01 0.82
N GLU A 76 -8.19 10.00 0.11
CA GLU A 76 -8.11 8.63 0.60
C GLU A 76 -6.70 8.06 0.41
N PRO A 77 -6.09 7.50 1.46
CA PRO A 77 -4.82 6.79 1.31
C PRO A 77 -5.03 5.35 0.87
N LEU A 78 -4.09 4.85 0.05
CA LEU A 78 -3.87 3.43 -0.22
C LEU A 78 -2.48 3.07 0.29
N ALA A 79 -2.39 2.42 1.46
CA ALA A 79 -1.11 2.06 2.04
C ALA A 79 -0.59 0.74 1.44
N HIS A 80 0.65 0.71 0.97
CA HIS A 80 1.27 -0.54 0.56
C HIS A 80 1.73 -1.33 1.79
N LEU A 81 1.62 -2.64 1.72
CA LEU A 81 2.15 -3.58 2.72
C LEU A 81 2.76 -4.78 2.02
N THR A 82 4.03 -5.06 2.28
CA THR A 82 4.74 -6.18 1.66
C THR A 82 4.90 -7.34 2.63
N CYS A 83 4.99 -8.57 2.13
CA CYS A 83 5.12 -9.75 2.98
C CYS A 83 6.55 -10.33 3.04
N VAL A 84 7.36 -10.18 1.98
CA VAL A 84 8.64 -10.89 1.83
C VAL A 84 9.64 -10.66 2.99
N ASN A 85 9.64 -9.47 3.57
CA ASN A 85 10.53 -9.08 4.67
C ASN A 85 9.80 -8.92 6.01
N ASN A 86 8.51 -9.30 6.07
CA ASN A 86 7.67 -9.18 7.24
C ASN A 86 7.24 -10.57 7.75
N ASP A 87 7.24 -10.74 9.06
CA ASP A 87 6.60 -11.85 9.75
C ASP A 87 5.21 -11.45 10.25
N ARG A 88 4.49 -12.39 10.82
CA ARG A 88 3.15 -12.14 11.35
C ARG A 88 3.12 -11.04 12.41
N VAL A 89 4.15 -10.97 13.23
CA VAL A 89 4.23 -9.97 14.32
C VAL A 89 4.38 -8.56 13.75
N SER A 90 5.26 -8.39 12.76
CA SER A 90 5.43 -7.10 12.10
C SER A 90 4.19 -6.69 11.31
N VAL A 91 3.54 -7.62 10.60
CA VAL A 91 2.29 -7.35 9.89
C VAL A 91 1.17 -6.92 10.86
N GLU A 92 1.00 -7.60 12.00
CA GLU A 92 0.00 -7.20 13.01
C GLU A 92 0.23 -5.77 13.50
N LYS A 93 1.48 -5.42 13.80
CA LYS A 93 1.83 -4.08 14.25
C LYS A 93 1.47 -3.03 13.21
N GLU A 94 1.76 -3.28 11.91
CA GLU A 94 1.39 -2.39 10.82
C GLU A 94 -0.13 -2.25 10.68
N LEU A 95 -0.87 -3.35 10.77
CA LEU A 95 -2.33 -3.33 10.70
C LEU A 95 -2.96 -2.55 11.85
N ASP A 96 -2.44 -2.69 13.07
CA ASP A 96 -2.88 -1.93 14.23
C ASP A 96 -2.57 -0.44 14.06
N GLU A 97 -1.39 -0.10 13.52
CA GLU A 97 -1.04 1.28 13.22
C GLU A 97 -1.95 1.87 12.14
N PHE A 98 -2.24 1.13 11.05
CA PHE A 98 -3.19 1.57 10.03
C PHE A 98 -4.58 1.81 10.61
N LYS A 99 -5.08 0.89 11.45
CA LYS A 99 -6.37 1.07 12.14
C LYS A 99 -6.39 2.32 13.01
N SER A 100 -5.33 2.54 13.80
CA SER A 100 -5.24 3.70 14.71
C SER A 100 -5.29 5.04 13.97
N LYS A 101 -4.80 5.07 12.73
CA LYS A 101 -4.77 6.22 11.83
C LYS A 101 -5.97 6.29 10.88
N GLY A 102 -6.91 5.35 11.00
CA GLY A 102 -8.11 5.26 10.18
C GLY A 102 -7.83 4.97 8.70
N ILE A 103 -6.71 4.29 8.39
CA ILE A 103 -6.38 3.83 7.04
C ILE A 103 -7.16 2.54 6.77
N GLU A 104 -7.97 2.54 5.73
CA GLU A 104 -8.91 1.46 5.41
C GLU A 104 -8.48 0.66 4.17
N ASN A 105 -7.62 1.21 3.30
CA ASN A 105 -7.26 0.62 2.02
C ASN A 105 -5.79 0.19 2.03
N ILE A 106 -5.53 -1.07 1.70
CA ILE A 106 -4.20 -1.67 1.68
C ILE A 106 -3.92 -2.29 0.30
N LEU A 107 -2.80 -1.93 -0.32
CA LEU A 107 -2.24 -2.67 -1.45
C LEU A 107 -1.30 -3.74 -0.90
N ALA A 108 -1.76 -4.99 -0.95
CA ALA A 108 -0.99 -6.14 -0.48
C ALA A 108 -0.06 -6.64 -1.59
N LEU A 109 1.23 -6.69 -1.29
CA LEU A 109 2.30 -7.03 -2.23
C LEU A 109 3.20 -8.12 -1.65
N ARG A 110 3.85 -8.91 -2.52
CA ARG A 110 4.94 -9.75 -2.06
C ARG A 110 6.13 -8.89 -1.61
N GLY A 111 6.48 -7.89 -2.38
CA GLY A 111 7.69 -7.09 -2.23
C GLY A 111 8.90 -7.74 -2.90
N ASP A 112 10.02 -6.99 -2.94
CA ASP A 112 11.26 -7.41 -3.55
C ASP A 112 12.17 -8.12 -2.55
N ILE A 113 12.87 -9.15 -3.04
CA ILE A 113 13.91 -9.84 -2.25
C ILE A 113 15.15 -8.94 -2.23
N VAL A 114 15.54 -8.53 -1.04
CA VAL A 114 16.74 -7.68 -0.86
C VAL A 114 17.98 -8.57 -0.86
N PRO A 115 18.96 -8.34 -1.73
CA PRO A 115 20.21 -9.10 -1.75
C PRO A 115 20.89 -9.09 -0.38
N GLY A 116 21.23 -10.30 0.12
CA GLY A 116 21.89 -10.46 1.43
C GLY A 116 20.95 -10.45 2.64
N VAL A 117 19.65 -10.29 2.45
CA VAL A 117 18.62 -10.42 3.49
C VAL A 117 17.85 -11.71 3.26
N GLU A 118 17.80 -12.59 4.24
CA GLU A 118 16.99 -13.81 4.13
C GLU A 118 15.49 -13.44 4.25
N PRO A 119 14.66 -13.79 3.24
CA PRO A 119 13.22 -13.54 3.31
C PRO A 119 12.57 -14.23 4.50
N LYS A 120 11.56 -13.58 5.06
CA LYS A 120 10.69 -14.21 6.06
C LYS A 120 9.84 -15.32 5.41
N LYS A 121 9.44 -16.31 6.20
CA LYS A 121 8.74 -17.52 5.69
C LYS A 121 7.27 -17.59 6.07
N ASP A 122 6.75 -16.59 6.77
CA ASP A 122 5.37 -16.58 7.24
C ASP A 122 4.37 -16.35 6.10
N PHE A 123 4.80 -15.67 5.04
CA PHE A 123 4.04 -15.39 3.83
C PHE A 123 4.94 -15.57 2.61
N LEU A 124 4.56 -16.45 1.70
CA LEU A 124 5.31 -16.68 0.46
C LEU A 124 4.84 -15.76 -0.67
N HIS A 125 3.55 -15.48 -0.70
CA HIS A 125 2.89 -14.70 -1.76
C HIS A 125 2.01 -13.60 -1.18
N ALA A 126 1.67 -12.61 -2.01
CA ALA A 126 0.72 -11.56 -1.65
C ALA A 126 -0.67 -12.12 -1.29
N SER A 127 -1.07 -13.25 -1.88
CA SER A 127 -2.33 -13.94 -1.58
C SER A 127 -2.39 -14.45 -0.13
N ASP A 128 -1.25 -14.91 0.44
CA ASP A 128 -1.16 -15.33 1.83
C ASP A 128 -1.38 -14.11 2.76
N LEU A 129 -0.73 -12.99 2.41
CA LEU A 129 -0.91 -11.73 3.13
C LEU A 129 -2.36 -11.23 3.05
N CYS A 130 -2.97 -11.27 1.87
CA CYS A 130 -4.39 -10.90 1.68
C CYS A 130 -5.31 -11.72 2.57
N SER A 131 -5.12 -13.04 2.59
CA SER A 131 -5.90 -13.96 3.41
C SER A 131 -5.76 -13.66 4.90
N TYR A 132 -4.53 -13.35 5.31
CA TYR A 132 -4.21 -12.97 6.67
C TYR A 132 -4.86 -11.66 7.09
N ILE A 133 -4.79 -10.61 6.26
CA ILE A 133 -5.40 -9.31 6.54
C ILE A 133 -6.93 -9.43 6.64
N LYS A 134 -7.56 -10.15 5.71
CA LYS A 134 -9.03 -10.38 5.72
C LYS A 134 -9.53 -10.99 7.03
N ALA A 135 -8.74 -11.85 7.65
CA ALA A 135 -9.11 -12.47 8.92
C ALA A 135 -9.00 -11.52 10.13
N ARG A 136 -8.41 -10.33 9.98
CA ARG A 136 -8.08 -9.40 11.08
C ARG A 136 -8.83 -8.09 11.10
N GLY A 137 -9.59 -7.82 10.09
CA GLY A 137 -10.37 -6.59 10.07
C GLY A 137 -11.02 -6.28 8.74
N ASP A 138 -11.72 -5.16 8.73
CA ASP A 138 -12.49 -4.71 7.58
C ASP A 138 -11.66 -3.75 6.70
N PHE A 139 -10.47 -4.23 6.28
CA PHE A 139 -9.67 -3.53 5.30
C PHE A 139 -10.14 -3.83 3.88
N GLU A 140 -10.11 -2.82 3.03
CA GLU A 140 -10.22 -2.98 1.59
C GLU A 140 -8.87 -3.37 1.04
N LEU A 141 -8.83 -4.42 0.22
CA LEU A 141 -7.58 -4.92 -0.35
C LEU A 141 -7.51 -4.66 -1.85
N ALA A 142 -6.37 -4.15 -2.28
CA ALA A 142 -5.94 -4.09 -3.66
C ALA A 142 -4.75 -5.04 -3.87
N GLY A 143 -4.60 -5.55 -5.09
CA GLY A 143 -3.48 -6.39 -5.52
C GLY A 143 -2.78 -5.81 -6.74
N ALA A 144 -1.53 -6.22 -6.98
CA ALA A 144 -0.83 -5.93 -8.22
C ALA A 144 -1.29 -6.88 -9.34
N CYS A 145 -1.23 -6.40 -10.56
CA CYS A 145 -1.53 -7.17 -11.77
C CYS A 145 -0.35 -7.06 -12.73
N TYR A 146 0.04 -8.18 -13.33
CA TYR A 146 1.10 -8.26 -14.34
C TYR A 146 0.50 -8.70 -15.67
N PRO A 147 0.09 -7.77 -16.56
CA PRO A 147 -0.54 -8.12 -17.84
C PRO A 147 0.33 -9.02 -18.74
N GLU A 148 1.66 -8.94 -18.61
CA GLU A 148 2.64 -9.70 -19.33
C GLU A 148 3.01 -11.04 -18.67
N VAL A 149 2.31 -11.48 -17.64
CA VAL A 149 2.63 -12.62 -16.77
C VAL A 149 3.76 -12.30 -15.76
N HIS A 150 3.55 -12.65 -14.51
CA HIS A 150 4.60 -12.52 -13.48
C HIS A 150 5.79 -13.41 -13.81
N MET A 151 7.02 -12.90 -13.64
CA MET A 151 8.25 -13.60 -14.03
C MET A 151 8.47 -14.97 -13.37
N GLU A 152 7.80 -15.25 -12.26
CA GLU A 152 7.86 -16.52 -11.53
C GLU A 152 6.69 -17.44 -11.85
N ALA A 153 5.64 -16.96 -12.56
CA ALA A 153 4.53 -17.78 -12.99
C ALA A 153 4.92 -18.57 -14.25
N LYS A 154 4.40 -19.79 -14.35
CA LYS A 154 4.66 -20.65 -15.50
C LYS A 154 4.00 -20.14 -16.77
N ASP A 155 2.80 -19.64 -16.65
CA ASP A 155 2.00 -19.10 -17.74
C ASP A 155 0.92 -18.15 -17.19
N MET A 156 0.19 -17.48 -18.08
CA MET A 156 -0.85 -16.49 -17.72
C MET A 156 -2.01 -17.11 -16.92
N VAL A 157 -2.29 -18.39 -17.08
CA VAL A 157 -3.39 -19.07 -16.36
C VAL A 157 -3.01 -19.33 -14.91
N GLU A 158 -1.72 -19.63 -14.66
CA GLU A 158 -1.21 -19.84 -13.32
C GLU A 158 -1.02 -18.51 -12.55
N ASP A 159 -0.83 -17.40 -13.28
CA ASP A 159 -0.62 -16.07 -12.71
C ASP A 159 -1.92 -15.40 -12.22
N ILE A 160 -3.07 -15.82 -12.71
CA ILE A 160 -4.40 -15.30 -12.37
C ILE A 160 -5.06 -16.18 -11.31
#